data_568633c2512885003383f224e20c20e4
#
_entry.id   568633c2512885003383f224e20c20e4
#
_cell.length_a   1.000
_cell.length_b   1.000
_cell.length_c   1.000
_cell.angle_alpha   90.00
_cell.angle_beta   90.00
_cell.angle_gamma   90.00
#
_symmetry.space_group_name_H-M   'P 1'
#
loop_
_entity.id
_entity.type
_entity.pdbx_description
1 polymer ?
#
loop_
_entity_poly.entity_id
_entity_poly.type
_entity_poly.pdbx_seq_one_letter_code
_entity_poly.pdbx_strand_id
1 'polypeptide(L)'
;VLSAAVLEHFYDELLDITERSPRGLVIVSDKKNGFVAGADVREFTTLDNHDQALTAIQRGQEVFDRLAALPFPSVALIHGFCLGGGLEMSLACRYRIARDDVSTRLGLPEVRLGIHPGFGGSVRLTPLVGALQSMDLMLSGRTVDARTAKRMGIVDYAVPERHLKTAARSLILDP
;
A
#
# COMPACT_ATOMS: atom_id res chain seq x y z
N VAL A 1 -11.43 0.29 -2.93
CA VAL A 1 -10.67 1.28 -3.72
C VAL A 1 -10.40 2.49 -2.86
N LEU A 2 -9.38 3.27 -3.23
CA LEU A 2 -9.02 4.54 -2.62
C LEU A 2 -9.68 5.65 -3.45
N SER A 3 -10.84 6.12 -3.00
CA SER A 3 -11.47 7.34 -3.52
C SER A 3 -10.91 8.57 -2.78
N ALA A 4 -11.17 9.77 -3.32
CA ALA A 4 -10.82 11.02 -2.65
C ALA A 4 -11.38 11.08 -1.22
N ALA A 5 -12.64 10.72 -1.03
CA ALA A 5 -13.28 10.68 0.29
C ALA A 5 -12.59 9.68 1.26
N VAL A 6 -12.14 8.52 0.76
CA VAL A 6 -11.40 7.54 1.57
C VAL A 6 -10.03 8.09 1.97
N LEU A 7 -9.33 8.78 1.06
CA LEU A 7 -8.03 9.39 1.34
C LEU A 7 -8.17 10.53 2.37
N GLU A 8 -9.18 11.37 2.27
CA GLU A 8 -9.48 12.42 3.26
C GLU A 8 -9.73 11.82 4.64
N HIS A 9 -10.65 10.87 4.73
CA HIS A 9 -10.96 10.22 6.00
C HIS A 9 -9.72 9.53 6.59
N PHE A 10 -8.93 8.86 5.74
CA PHE A 10 -7.70 8.22 6.21
C PHE A 10 -6.67 9.23 6.71
N TYR A 11 -6.58 10.40 6.09
CA TYR A 11 -5.72 11.49 6.56
C TYR A 11 -6.13 11.97 7.95
N ASP A 12 -7.42 12.22 8.17
CA ASP A 12 -7.96 12.66 9.46
C ASP A 12 -7.73 11.61 10.56
N GLU A 13 -7.93 10.33 10.25
CA GLU A 13 -7.62 9.23 11.17
C GLU A 13 -6.12 9.17 11.53
N LEU A 14 -5.22 9.43 10.56
CA LEU A 14 -3.79 9.48 10.83
C LEU A 14 -3.41 10.64 11.76
N LEU A 15 -4.09 11.79 11.67
CA LEU A 15 -3.92 12.91 12.59
C LEU A 15 -4.31 12.49 14.01
N ASP A 16 -5.53 12.00 14.18
CA ASP A 16 -6.09 11.60 15.47
C ASP A 16 -5.26 10.46 16.13
N ILE A 17 -4.87 9.45 15.37
CA ILE A 17 -4.01 8.36 15.86
C ILE A 17 -2.64 8.89 16.30
N THR A 18 -2.08 9.88 15.58
CA THR A 18 -0.79 10.45 15.93
C THR A 18 -0.86 11.17 17.29
N GLU A 19 -1.94 11.90 17.57
CA GLU A 19 -2.16 12.56 18.85
C GLU A 19 -2.30 11.56 20.02
N ARG A 20 -2.94 10.43 19.78
CA ARG A 20 -3.10 9.35 20.78
C ARG A 20 -1.80 8.62 21.11
N SER A 21 -0.77 8.74 20.28
CA SER A 21 0.55 8.12 20.46
C SER A 21 0.52 6.63 20.84
N PRO A 22 -0.12 5.76 20.04
CA PRO A 22 -0.18 4.33 20.32
C PRO A 22 1.18 3.67 20.18
N ARG A 23 1.32 2.43 20.64
CA ARG A 23 2.54 1.63 20.46
C ARG A 23 2.80 1.26 19.00
N GLY A 24 1.80 1.31 18.15
CA GLY A 24 1.89 1.04 16.72
C GLY A 24 0.52 0.98 16.05
N LEU A 25 0.52 0.95 14.73
CA LEU A 25 -0.67 0.92 13.88
C LEU A 25 -0.69 -0.36 13.05
N VAL A 26 -1.83 -1.03 13.00
CA VAL A 26 -2.06 -2.15 12.07
C VAL A 26 -3.17 -1.78 11.11
N ILE A 27 -2.86 -1.75 9.82
CA ILE A 27 -3.83 -1.49 8.76
C ILE A 27 -4.32 -2.83 8.23
N VAL A 28 -5.62 -3.06 8.31
CA VAL A 28 -6.30 -4.27 7.85
C VAL A 28 -7.46 -3.92 6.92
N SER A 29 -7.91 -4.89 6.14
CA SER A 29 -9.13 -4.77 5.35
C SER A 29 -10.09 -5.89 5.70
N ASP A 30 -11.33 -5.55 6.00
CA ASP A 30 -12.41 -6.52 6.27
C ASP A 30 -13.10 -7.03 5.00
N LYS A 31 -12.64 -6.58 3.83
CA LYS A 31 -13.18 -7.03 2.54
C LYS A 31 -12.77 -8.46 2.26
N LYS A 32 -13.72 -9.29 1.84
CA LYS A 32 -13.46 -10.71 1.51
C LYS A 32 -12.44 -10.90 0.37
N ASN A 33 -12.44 -9.98 -0.60
CA ASN A 33 -11.68 -10.13 -1.86
C ASN A 33 -10.26 -9.55 -1.80
N GLY A 34 -9.88 -8.88 -0.73
CA GLY A 34 -8.52 -8.40 -0.61
C GLY A 34 -8.33 -7.11 0.15
N PHE A 35 -7.08 -6.69 0.21
CA PHE A 35 -6.65 -5.54 0.97
C PHE A 35 -7.16 -4.24 0.32
N VAL A 36 -6.51 -3.77 -0.74
CA VAL A 36 -6.92 -2.59 -1.53
C VAL A 36 -6.55 -2.80 -2.99
N ALA A 37 -7.53 -2.63 -3.89
CA ALA A 37 -7.36 -2.90 -5.32
C ALA A 37 -6.97 -1.65 -6.15
N GLY A 38 -6.46 -0.60 -5.53
CA GLY A 38 -6.01 0.62 -6.19
C GLY A 38 -6.91 1.83 -5.96
N ALA A 39 -6.59 2.93 -6.65
CA ALA A 39 -7.40 4.15 -6.67
C ALA A 39 -8.74 3.92 -7.39
N ASP A 40 -9.72 4.76 -7.14
CA ASP A 40 -10.98 4.73 -7.91
C ASP A 40 -10.76 5.37 -9.29
N VAL A 41 -10.53 4.53 -10.30
CA VAL A 41 -10.25 4.99 -11.66
C VAL A 41 -11.40 5.80 -12.27
N ARG A 42 -12.62 5.69 -11.73
CA ARG A 42 -13.78 6.48 -12.19
C ARG A 42 -13.61 7.95 -11.86
N GLU A 43 -12.92 8.28 -10.77
CA GLU A 43 -12.63 9.66 -10.41
C GLU A 43 -11.69 10.32 -11.43
N PHE A 44 -10.81 9.55 -12.09
CA PHE A 44 -9.92 10.10 -13.12
C PHE A 44 -10.69 10.58 -14.36
N THR A 45 -11.86 10.02 -14.63
CA THR A 45 -12.70 10.46 -15.76
C THR A 45 -13.44 11.77 -15.51
N THR A 46 -13.42 12.26 -14.28
CA THR A 46 -14.04 13.53 -13.87
C THR A 46 -13.05 14.68 -13.73
N LEU A 47 -11.75 14.40 -14.00
CA LEU A 47 -10.71 15.42 -13.96
C LEU A 47 -10.66 16.18 -15.29
N ASP A 48 -11.05 17.46 -15.28
CA ASP A 48 -11.23 18.27 -16.49
C ASP A 48 -9.92 18.89 -17.00
N ASN A 49 -8.89 18.97 -16.15
CA ASN A 49 -7.63 19.62 -16.50
C ASN A 49 -6.46 19.10 -15.68
N HIS A 50 -5.25 19.50 -16.11
CA HIS A 50 -3.98 19.11 -15.51
C HIS A 50 -3.88 19.48 -14.01
N ASP A 51 -4.36 20.65 -13.61
CA ASP A 51 -4.22 21.13 -12.24
C ASP A 51 -5.05 20.32 -11.26
N GLN A 52 -6.25 19.91 -11.66
CA GLN A 52 -7.09 19.00 -10.87
C GLN A 52 -6.42 17.63 -10.73
N ALA A 53 -5.85 17.10 -11.82
CA ALA A 53 -5.13 15.82 -11.78
C ALA A 53 -3.89 15.90 -10.87
N LEU A 54 -3.12 16.97 -10.96
CA LEU A 54 -1.94 17.20 -10.12
C LEU A 54 -2.33 17.30 -8.66
N THR A 55 -3.38 18.07 -8.34
CA THR A 55 -3.89 18.22 -6.96
C THR A 55 -4.34 16.87 -6.38
N ALA A 56 -5.06 16.06 -7.14
CA ALA A 56 -5.50 14.73 -6.69
C ALA A 56 -4.32 13.78 -6.40
N ILE A 57 -3.27 13.81 -7.25
CA ILE A 57 -2.06 13.02 -7.06
C ILE A 57 -1.29 13.49 -5.81
N GLN A 58 -1.09 14.81 -5.69
CA GLN A 58 -0.39 15.39 -4.54
C GLN A 58 -1.10 15.08 -3.22
N ARG A 59 -2.43 15.10 -3.21
CA ARG A 59 -3.21 14.72 -2.02
C ARG A 59 -2.97 13.27 -1.61
N GLY A 60 -2.97 12.33 -2.56
CA GLY A 60 -2.64 10.93 -2.28
C GLY A 60 -1.21 10.76 -1.76
N GLN A 61 -0.25 11.49 -2.33
CA GLN A 61 1.13 11.49 -1.85
C GLN A 61 1.24 12.01 -0.42
N GLU A 62 0.58 13.14 -0.11
CA GLU A 62 0.57 13.73 1.23
C GLU A 62 0.05 12.76 2.30
N VAL A 63 -1.05 12.06 2.00
CA VAL A 63 -1.62 11.04 2.91
C VAL A 63 -0.63 9.92 3.18
N PHE A 64 0.05 9.42 2.14
CA PHE A 64 1.00 8.31 2.31
C PHE A 64 2.34 8.76 2.89
N ASP A 65 2.75 10.00 2.66
CA ASP A 65 3.91 10.59 3.34
C ASP A 65 3.66 10.74 4.83
N ARG A 66 2.46 11.15 5.22
CA ARG A 66 2.07 11.19 6.64
C ARG A 66 2.07 9.80 7.28
N LEU A 67 1.55 8.79 6.58
CA LEU A 67 1.62 7.39 7.05
C LEU A 67 3.07 6.93 7.24
N ALA A 68 3.94 7.26 6.29
CA ALA A 68 5.36 6.90 6.36
C ALA A 68 6.12 7.63 7.48
N ALA A 69 5.66 8.84 7.84
CA ALA A 69 6.27 9.68 8.87
C ALA A 69 5.75 9.41 10.30
N LEU A 70 4.90 8.40 10.50
CA LEU A 70 4.40 8.07 11.84
C LEU A 70 5.55 7.79 12.81
N PRO A 71 5.53 8.33 14.03
CA PRO A 71 6.61 8.18 15.02
C PRO A 71 6.65 6.77 15.66
N PHE A 72 5.70 5.91 15.34
CA PHE A 72 5.58 4.55 15.82
C PHE A 72 5.47 3.56 14.65
N PRO A 73 5.71 2.24 14.88
CA PRO A 73 5.62 1.23 13.82
C PRO A 73 4.22 1.15 13.20
N SER A 74 4.17 1.08 11.86
CA SER A 74 2.96 0.79 11.09
C SER A 74 3.11 -0.52 10.32
N VAL A 75 2.08 -1.35 10.30
CA VAL A 75 2.08 -2.67 9.66
C VAL A 75 0.87 -2.81 8.75
N ALA A 76 1.08 -3.10 7.46
CA ALA A 76 0.02 -3.51 6.55
C ALA A 76 -0.17 -5.03 6.60
N LEU A 77 -1.38 -5.50 6.93
CA LEU A 77 -1.76 -6.92 6.83
C LEU A 77 -2.46 -7.17 5.50
N ILE A 78 -1.73 -7.75 4.57
CA ILE A 78 -2.13 -7.90 3.18
C ILE A 78 -2.76 -9.29 2.96
N HIS A 79 -3.94 -9.33 2.35
CA HIS A 79 -4.57 -10.55 1.85
C HIS A 79 -5.26 -10.26 0.51
N GLY A 80 -5.47 -11.28 -0.33
CA GLY A 80 -6.09 -11.13 -1.62
C GLY A 80 -5.41 -10.05 -2.46
N PHE A 81 -6.16 -9.16 -3.09
CA PHE A 81 -5.60 -8.13 -3.97
C PHE A 81 -5.03 -6.94 -3.20
N CYS A 82 -3.76 -6.62 -3.48
CA CYS A 82 -3.05 -5.42 -3.04
C CYS A 82 -2.39 -4.79 -4.26
N LEU A 83 -3.12 -3.94 -4.98
CA LEU A 83 -2.75 -3.47 -6.32
C LEU A 83 -2.71 -1.95 -6.39
N GLY A 84 -1.81 -1.41 -7.22
CA GLY A 84 -1.73 0.01 -7.49
C GLY A 84 -1.61 0.83 -6.21
N GLY A 85 -2.45 1.84 -6.04
CA GLY A 85 -2.50 2.66 -4.83
C GLY A 85 -2.61 1.85 -3.52
N GLY A 86 -3.18 0.63 -3.56
CA GLY A 86 -3.20 -0.26 -2.40
C GLY A 86 -1.82 -0.81 -2.05
N LEU A 87 -0.99 -1.14 -3.04
CA LEU A 87 0.41 -1.48 -2.80
C LEU A 87 1.19 -0.23 -2.38
N GLU A 88 0.95 0.93 -2.99
CA GLU A 88 1.60 2.20 -2.63
C GLU A 88 1.32 2.57 -1.17
N MET A 89 0.07 2.42 -0.69
CA MET A 89 -0.28 2.59 0.72
C MET A 89 0.47 1.61 1.62
N SER A 90 0.54 0.34 1.25
CA SER A 90 1.27 -0.66 2.04
C SER A 90 2.78 -0.39 2.07
N LEU A 91 3.36 0.14 0.98
CA LEU A 91 4.76 0.56 0.91
C LEU A 91 5.06 1.79 1.79
N ALA A 92 4.06 2.60 2.12
CA ALA A 92 4.19 3.69 3.07
C ALA A 92 4.18 3.22 4.54
N CYS A 93 3.71 2.00 4.83
CA CYS A 93 3.87 1.40 6.15
C CYS A 93 5.32 1.00 6.41
N ARG A 94 5.74 1.03 7.69
CA ARG A 94 7.08 0.54 8.08
C ARG A 94 7.25 -0.94 7.74
N TYR A 95 6.22 -1.78 7.99
CA TYR A 95 6.24 -3.22 7.75
C TYR A 95 5.04 -3.68 6.93
N ARG A 96 5.20 -4.78 6.20
CA ARG A 96 4.20 -5.43 5.35
C ARG A 96 4.22 -6.92 5.59
N ILE A 97 3.06 -7.48 5.93
CA ILE A 97 2.89 -8.93 6.10
C ILE A 97 1.83 -9.39 5.12
N ALA A 98 2.18 -10.32 4.24
CA ALA A 98 1.25 -10.90 3.29
C ALA A 98 0.74 -12.26 3.76
N ARG A 99 -0.57 -12.50 3.58
CA ARG A 99 -1.13 -13.83 3.77
C ARG A 99 -0.58 -14.76 2.69
N ASP A 100 0.06 -15.85 3.10
CA ASP A 100 0.52 -16.91 2.21
C ASP A 100 -0.68 -17.75 1.75
N ASP A 101 -1.33 -17.27 0.71
CA ASP A 101 -2.52 -17.84 0.10
C ASP A 101 -2.51 -17.60 -1.42
N VAL A 102 -3.09 -18.52 -2.17
CA VAL A 102 -3.13 -18.47 -3.65
C VAL A 102 -3.86 -17.25 -4.19
N SER A 103 -4.78 -16.67 -3.42
CA SER A 103 -5.51 -15.46 -3.79
C SER A 103 -4.71 -14.17 -3.59
N THR A 104 -3.62 -14.21 -2.82
CA THR A 104 -2.81 -13.01 -2.53
C THR A 104 -2.00 -12.60 -3.75
N ARG A 105 -2.25 -11.39 -4.25
CA ARG A 105 -1.60 -10.79 -5.41
C ARG A 105 -1.20 -9.35 -5.12
N LEU A 106 0.08 -9.05 -5.30
CA LEU A 106 0.64 -7.72 -5.14
C LEU A 106 1.20 -7.23 -6.47
N GLY A 107 1.04 -5.94 -6.79
CA GLY A 107 1.59 -5.37 -8.02
C GLY A 107 1.21 -3.92 -8.24
N LEU A 108 1.86 -3.32 -9.24
CA LEU A 108 1.62 -1.96 -9.70
C LEU A 108 1.16 -2.01 -11.18
N PRO A 109 -0.13 -2.29 -11.45
CA PRO A 109 -0.64 -2.50 -12.80
C PRO A 109 -1.04 -1.22 -13.53
N GLU A 110 -0.64 -0.04 -13.06
CA GLU A 110 -1.01 1.28 -13.59
C GLU A 110 -0.73 1.43 -15.09
N VAL A 111 0.36 0.82 -15.57
CA VAL A 111 0.73 0.82 -17.00
C VAL A 111 -0.37 0.24 -17.91
N ARG A 112 -1.21 -0.66 -17.40
CA ARG A 112 -2.36 -1.21 -18.14
C ARG A 112 -3.47 -0.20 -18.38
N LEU A 113 -3.44 0.92 -17.65
CA LEU A 113 -4.33 2.06 -17.81
C LEU A 113 -3.67 3.24 -18.51
N GLY A 114 -2.42 3.07 -19.01
CA GLY A 114 -1.65 4.13 -19.64
C GLY A 114 -1.10 5.20 -18.69
N ILE A 115 -1.05 4.89 -17.38
CA ILE A 115 -0.50 5.77 -16.34
C ILE A 115 0.64 5.07 -15.60
N HIS A 116 1.22 5.74 -14.62
CA HIS A 116 2.25 5.17 -13.72
C HIS A 116 1.81 5.29 -12.25
N PRO A 117 2.47 4.56 -11.30
CA PRO A 117 2.20 4.70 -9.87
C PRO A 117 2.39 6.15 -9.41
N GLY A 118 1.31 6.78 -8.96
CA GLY A 118 1.25 8.22 -8.68
C GLY A 118 1.39 8.59 -7.21
N PHE A 119 1.13 7.66 -6.28
CA PHE A 119 1.12 7.93 -4.84
C PHE A 119 2.43 7.54 -4.14
N GLY A 120 3.54 7.43 -4.91
CA GLY A 120 4.89 7.20 -4.39
C GLY A 120 5.38 5.76 -4.50
N GLY A 121 4.67 4.88 -5.23
CA GLY A 121 5.08 3.49 -5.44
C GLY A 121 6.43 3.36 -6.12
N SER A 122 6.72 4.18 -7.13
CA SER A 122 8.02 4.20 -7.83
C SER A 122 9.18 4.56 -6.89
N VAL A 123 8.95 5.46 -5.95
CA VAL A 123 9.97 5.93 -5.00
C VAL A 123 10.17 4.92 -3.86
N ARG A 124 9.08 4.35 -3.32
CA ARG A 124 9.14 3.46 -2.15
C ARG A 124 9.47 2.01 -2.49
N LEU A 125 9.09 1.53 -3.69
CA LEU A 125 9.39 0.15 -4.09
C LEU A 125 10.86 -0.03 -4.46
N THR A 126 11.45 0.91 -5.17
CA THR A 126 12.82 0.82 -5.70
C THR A 126 13.89 0.55 -4.64
N PRO A 127 13.91 1.20 -3.47
CA PRO A 127 14.87 0.89 -2.41
C PRO A 127 14.72 -0.52 -1.82
N LEU A 128 13.52 -1.10 -1.88
CA LEU A 128 13.24 -2.42 -1.32
C LEU A 128 13.69 -3.56 -2.24
N VAL A 129 13.46 -3.43 -3.55
CA VAL A 129 13.65 -4.54 -4.51
C VAL A 129 14.77 -4.28 -5.52
N GLY A 130 15.34 -3.09 -5.55
CA GLY A 130 16.29 -2.63 -6.57
C GLY A 130 15.62 -2.17 -7.87
N ALA A 131 16.36 -1.38 -8.66
CA ALA A 131 15.82 -0.71 -9.84
C ALA A 131 15.26 -1.68 -10.89
N LEU A 132 15.98 -2.77 -11.21
CA LEU A 132 15.56 -3.70 -12.25
C LEU A 132 14.22 -4.38 -11.93
N GLN A 133 14.06 -4.87 -10.70
CA GLN A 133 12.82 -5.54 -10.29
C GLN A 133 11.65 -4.56 -10.14
N SER A 134 11.94 -3.34 -9.67
CA SER A 134 10.95 -2.27 -9.57
C SER A 134 10.43 -1.88 -10.96
N MET A 135 11.34 -1.65 -11.92
CA MET A 135 10.98 -1.35 -13.31
C MET A 135 10.20 -2.48 -13.95
N ASP A 136 10.63 -3.74 -13.77
CA ASP A 136 9.92 -4.90 -14.32
C ASP A 136 8.46 -4.94 -13.82
N LEU A 137 8.21 -4.76 -12.50
CA LEU A 137 6.86 -4.74 -11.95
C LEU A 137 6.01 -3.60 -12.49
N MET A 138 6.57 -2.38 -12.56
CA MET A 138 5.84 -1.19 -13.01
C MET A 138 5.58 -1.21 -14.51
N LEU A 139 6.56 -1.60 -15.33
CA LEU A 139 6.45 -1.55 -16.79
C LEU A 139 5.68 -2.74 -17.37
N SER A 140 5.71 -3.91 -16.72
CA SER A 140 4.90 -5.06 -17.13
C SER A 140 3.48 -5.04 -16.55
N GLY A 141 3.28 -4.35 -15.43
CA GLY A 141 2.02 -4.37 -14.68
C GLY A 141 1.65 -5.77 -14.16
N ARG A 142 2.63 -6.69 -14.05
CA ARG A 142 2.40 -8.04 -13.54
C ARG A 142 2.19 -8.03 -12.02
N THR A 143 1.58 -9.08 -11.53
CA THR A 143 1.43 -9.30 -10.10
C THR A 143 2.30 -10.46 -9.62
N VAL A 144 2.65 -10.43 -8.34
CA VAL A 144 3.37 -11.51 -7.66
C VAL A 144 2.54 -12.07 -6.50
N ASP A 145 2.76 -13.33 -6.16
CA ASP A 145 2.19 -13.95 -4.96
C ASP A 145 2.96 -13.53 -3.69
N ALA A 146 2.42 -13.89 -2.52
CA ALA A 146 3.00 -13.53 -1.23
C ALA A 146 4.45 -14.04 -1.04
N ARG A 147 4.74 -15.28 -1.47
CA ARG A 147 6.08 -15.87 -1.32
C ARG A 147 7.09 -15.19 -2.23
N THR A 148 6.69 -14.89 -3.45
CA THR A 148 7.53 -14.13 -4.40
C THR A 148 7.76 -12.72 -3.90
N ALA A 149 6.72 -12.04 -3.40
CA ALA A 149 6.85 -10.71 -2.79
C ALA A 149 7.83 -10.71 -1.61
N LYS A 150 7.83 -11.77 -0.78
CA LYS A 150 8.81 -11.93 0.30
C LYS A 150 10.22 -12.12 -0.24
N ARG A 151 10.43 -12.99 -1.24
CA ARG A 151 11.76 -13.21 -1.84
C ARG A 151 12.32 -11.95 -2.50
N MET A 152 11.45 -11.12 -3.08
CA MET A 152 11.83 -9.85 -3.70
C MET A 152 12.10 -8.74 -2.67
N GLY A 153 11.64 -8.87 -1.43
CA GLY A 153 11.75 -7.83 -0.41
C GLY A 153 10.57 -6.82 -0.41
N ILE A 154 9.51 -7.08 -1.19
CA ILE A 154 8.31 -6.23 -1.19
C ILE A 154 7.59 -6.31 0.16
N VAL A 155 7.55 -7.50 0.76
CA VAL A 155 6.96 -7.72 2.08
C VAL A 155 7.99 -8.32 3.05
N ASP A 156 7.82 -8.00 4.33
CA ASP A 156 8.71 -8.48 5.40
C ASP A 156 8.43 -9.94 5.76
N TYR A 157 7.16 -10.35 5.67
CA TYR A 157 6.74 -11.73 5.94
C TYR A 157 5.64 -12.20 4.99
N ALA A 158 5.68 -13.50 4.66
CA ALA A 158 4.58 -14.21 4.00
C ALA A 158 4.20 -15.38 4.92
N VAL A 159 3.03 -15.32 5.57
CA VAL A 159 2.62 -16.28 6.60
C VAL A 159 1.17 -16.72 6.41
N PRO A 160 0.82 -17.94 6.86
CA PRO A 160 -0.58 -18.38 6.91
C PRO A 160 -1.45 -17.41 7.72
N GLU A 161 -2.74 -17.33 7.39
CA GLU A 161 -3.70 -16.42 8.00
C GLU A 161 -3.68 -16.44 9.54
N ARG A 162 -3.61 -17.63 10.14
CA ARG A 162 -3.57 -17.81 11.61
C ARG A 162 -2.39 -17.10 12.29
N HIS A 163 -1.34 -16.76 11.56
CA HIS A 163 -0.12 -16.11 12.09
C HIS A 163 -0.03 -14.61 11.81
N LEU A 164 -0.93 -14.04 10.98
CA LEU A 164 -0.87 -12.63 10.59
C LEU A 164 -0.87 -11.68 11.80
N LYS A 165 -1.84 -11.84 12.70
CA LYS A 165 -1.98 -10.96 13.88
C LYS A 165 -0.81 -11.12 14.86
N THR A 166 -0.30 -12.33 15.04
CA THR A 166 0.86 -12.59 15.91
C THR A 166 2.11 -11.95 15.33
N ALA A 167 2.36 -12.11 14.03
CA ALA A 167 3.50 -11.49 13.35
C ALA A 167 3.44 -9.95 13.41
N ALA A 168 2.27 -9.35 13.19
CA ALA A 168 2.09 -7.91 13.32
C ALA A 168 2.38 -7.42 14.75
N ARG A 169 1.87 -8.15 15.75
CA ARG A 169 2.10 -7.82 17.16
C ARG A 169 3.60 -7.85 17.50
N SER A 170 4.33 -8.86 17.05
CA SER A 170 5.79 -8.93 17.28
C SER A 170 6.51 -7.73 16.68
N LEU A 171 6.20 -7.34 15.43
CA LEU A 171 6.82 -6.18 14.77
C LEU A 171 6.53 -4.84 15.45
N ILE A 172 5.41 -4.74 16.18
CA ILE A 172 5.05 -3.52 16.93
C ILE A 172 5.67 -3.50 18.31
N LEU A 173 5.72 -4.64 18.98
CA LEU A 173 6.11 -4.71 20.39
C LEU A 173 7.61 -4.96 20.59
N ASP A 174 8.25 -5.63 19.62
CA ASP A 174 9.65 -6.05 19.63
C ASP A 174 10.30 -5.69 18.28
N PRO A 175 10.33 -4.39 17.89
CA PRO A 175 10.79 -3.93 16.56
C PRO A 175 12.29 -4.09 16.35
#